data_161a84f082672fdb0c1d5a8bd2511e1f
#
_entry.id   161a84f082672fdb0c1d5a8bd2511e1f
#
_cell.length_a   1.000
_cell.length_b   1.000
_cell.length_c   1.000
_cell.angle_alpha   90.00
_cell.angle_beta   90.00
_cell.angle_gamma   90.00
#
_symmetry.space_group_name_H-M   'P 1'
#
loop_
_entity.id
_entity.type
_entity.pdbx_description
1 polymer ?
#
loop_
_entity_poly.entity_id
_entity_poly.type
_entity_poly.pdbx_seq_one_letter_code
_entity_poly.pdbx_strand_id
1 'polypeptide(L)'
;MNGPVRLWATIGGTMIIGLVGPSFATSPAPATLEQGRAIYKQRCLDCHGPEGRGDGTRAISLSPRPGSLVSAHTSAKSDQELLKIIANGLPRTAMPAWKGHLSEDEQQAVLAYIRSLVKFTRSATPPPPTP
;
A
#
# COMPACT_ATOMS: atom_id res chain seq x y z
N MET A 1 -57.66 27.26 -47.88
CA MET A 1 -57.59 25.83 -47.60
C MET A 1 -56.15 25.56 -47.15
N ASN A 2 -55.97 25.34 -45.86
CA ASN A 2 -54.71 25.44 -45.19
C ASN A 2 -54.14 24.01 -44.98
N GLY A 3 -52.97 23.71 -45.61
CA GLY A 3 -52.26 22.47 -45.38
C GLY A 3 -51.22 22.64 -44.24
N PRO A 4 -51.06 21.63 -43.34
CA PRO A 4 -50.17 21.79 -42.21
C PRO A 4 -48.72 21.54 -42.62
N VAL A 5 -47.87 22.47 -42.18
CA VAL A 5 -46.38 22.37 -42.29
C VAL A 5 -45.90 21.31 -41.30
N ARG A 6 -45.26 20.25 -41.81
CA ARG A 6 -44.57 19.25 -40.96
C ARG A 6 -43.19 19.75 -40.61
N LEU A 7 -42.99 20.12 -39.33
CA LEU A 7 -41.65 20.33 -38.76
C LEU A 7 -40.96 18.98 -38.59
N TRP A 8 -39.86 18.79 -39.26
CA TRP A 8 -38.94 17.69 -39.01
C TRP A 8 -37.94 18.13 -37.91
N ALA A 9 -38.12 17.58 -36.73
CA ALA A 9 -37.15 17.74 -35.66
C ALA A 9 -35.96 16.77 -35.90
N THR A 10 -34.84 17.33 -36.28
CA THR A 10 -33.57 16.59 -36.34
C THR A 10 -33.03 16.42 -34.93
N ILE A 11 -33.10 15.19 -34.39
CA ILE A 11 -32.50 14.84 -33.12
C ILE A 11 -30.98 14.64 -33.40
N GLY A 12 -30.21 15.69 -33.09
CA GLY A 12 -28.75 15.64 -33.08
C GLY A 12 -28.28 14.83 -31.89
N GLY A 13 -27.90 13.58 -32.11
CA GLY A 13 -27.25 12.74 -31.12
C GLY A 13 -25.81 13.26 -30.84
N THR A 14 -25.61 13.90 -29.69
CA THR A 14 -24.28 14.27 -29.21
C THR A 14 -23.60 13.02 -28.69
N MET A 15 -22.67 12.46 -29.46
CA MET A 15 -21.82 11.35 -29.07
C MET A 15 -20.77 11.88 -28.08
N ILE A 16 -20.99 11.63 -26.77
CA ILE A 16 -20.00 11.94 -25.73
C ILE A 16 -18.92 10.86 -25.80
N ILE A 17 -17.79 11.17 -26.45
CA ILE A 17 -16.58 10.36 -26.39
C ILE A 17 -15.97 10.55 -25.00
N GLY A 18 -16.22 9.60 -24.10
CA GLY A 18 -15.58 9.56 -22.80
C GLY A 18 -14.09 9.35 -22.97
N LEU A 19 -13.29 10.39 -22.72
CA LEU A 19 -11.85 10.30 -22.56
C LEU A 19 -11.55 9.55 -21.28
N VAL A 20 -11.30 8.24 -21.40
CA VAL A 20 -10.69 7.45 -20.32
C VAL A 20 -9.22 7.87 -20.27
N GLY A 21 -8.91 8.83 -19.39
CA GLY A 21 -7.53 9.24 -19.13
C GLY A 21 -6.76 8.11 -18.44
N PRO A 22 -5.42 8.03 -18.66
CA PRO A 22 -4.59 7.04 -17.97
C PRO A 22 -4.66 7.26 -16.47
N SER A 23 -5.05 6.21 -15.73
CA SER A 23 -4.98 6.20 -14.26
C SER A 23 -3.51 6.18 -13.86
N PHE A 24 -2.95 7.34 -13.57
CA PHE A 24 -1.63 7.43 -12.95
C PHE A 24 -1.75 6.87 -11.52
N ALA A 25 -1.00 5.82 -11.25
CA ALA A 25 -0.83 5.31 -9.90
C ALA A 25 -0.23 6.44 -9.05
N THR A 26 -1.06 7.10 -8.25
CA THR A 26 -0.65 8.20 -7.39
C THR A 26 0.21 7.63 -6.27
N SER A 27 1.46 8.04 -6.18
CA SER A 27 2.28 7.77 -5.00
C SER A 27 1.59 8.32 -3.75
N PRO A 28 1.66 7.63 -2.59
CA PRO A 28 1.06 8.11 -1.35
C PRO A 28 1.52 9.53 -1.04
N ALA A 29 0.60 10.37 -0.58
CA ALA A 29 0.90 11.73 -0.18
C ALA A 29 1.95 11.75 0.97
N PRO A 30 2.83 12.75 1.07
CA PRO A 30 3.82 12.85 2.12
C PRO A 30 3.23 12.72 3.54
N ALA A 31 2.06 13.29 3.78
CA ALA A 31 1.34 13.18 5.04
C ALA A 31 0.97 11.72 5.38
N THR A 32 0.60 10.92 4.39
CA THR A 32 0.29 9.49 4.55
C THR A 32 1.53 8.69 4.93
N LEU A 33 2.68 8.98 4.33
CA LEU A 33 3.95 8.32 4.66
C LEU A 33 4.42 8.65 6.08
N GLU A 34 4.29 9.91 6.51
CA GLU A 34 4.68 10.32 7.86
C GLU A 34 3.76 9.72 8.93
N GLN A 35 2.46 9.67 8.67
CA GLN A 35 1.50 8.97 9.51
C GLN A 35 1.85 7.48 9.62
N GLY A 36 2.11 6.82 8.49
CA GLY A 36 2.51 5.40 8.45
C GLY A 36 3.81 5.15 9.21
N ARG A 37 4.77 6.06 9.10
CA ARG A 37 6.03 6.03 9.86
C ARG A 37 5.80 6.12 11.36
N ALA A 38 4.92 7.02 11.80
CA ALA A 38 4.59 7.17 13.22
C ALA A 38 3.94 5.90 13.78
N ILE A 39 2.97 5.32 13.05
CA ILE A 39 2.33 4.07 13.43
C ILE A 39 3.35 2.93 13.47
N TYR A 40 4.20 2.80 12.47
CA TYR A 40 5.24 1.79 12.41
C TYR A 40 6.16 1.83 13.62
N LYS A 41 6.63 3.03 13.99
CA LYS A 41 7.49 3.23 15.16
C LYS A 41 6.82 2.81 16.47
N GLN A 42 5.52 3.03 16.60
CA GLN A 42 4.79 2.74 17.84
C GLN A 42 4.35 1.28 17.94
N ARG A 43 4.09 0.61 16.81
CA ARG A 43 3.36 -0.67 16.79
C ARG A 43 4.14 -1.82 16.15
N CYS A 44 5.09 -1.54 15.27
CA CYS A 44 5.72 -2.55 14.43
C CYS A 44 7.23 -2.68 14.67
N LEU A 45 7.89 -1.57 15.04
CA LEU A 45 9.33 -1.43 15.16
C LEU A 45 9.98 -2.49 16.04
N ASP A 46 9.41 -2.76 17.23
CA ASP A 46 10.01 -3.64 18.23
C ASP A 46 10.17 -5.09 17.72
N CYS A 47 9.32 -5.50 16.78
CA CYS A 47 9.40 -6.82 16.18
C CYS A 47 10.07 -6.78 14.81
N HIS A 48 9.69 -5.82 13.95
CA HIS A 48 10.14 -5.80 12.56
C HIS A 48 11.44 -5.05 12.31
N GLY A 49 11.92 -4.27 13.30
CA GLY A 49 13.17 -3.49 13.20
C GLY A 49 13.02 -2.19 12.40
N PRO A 50 14.00 -1.29 12.48
CA PRO A 50 13.92 0.04 11.86
C PRO A 50 13.90 0.00 10.33
N GLU A 51 14.49 -1.01 9.73
CA GLU A 51 14.55 -1.22 8.28
C GLU A 51 13.62 -2.33 7.80
N GLY A 52 12.76 -2.85 8.69
CA GLY A 52 11.80 -3.91 8.34
C GLY A 52 12.44 -5.28 8.08
N ARG A 53 13.62 -5.56 8.64
CA ARG A 53 14.36 -6.82 8.43
C ARG A 53 13.90 -7.97 9.31
N GLY A 54 13.00 -7.73 10.27
CA GLY A 54 12.58 -8.71 11.27
C GLY A 54 13.58 -8.86 12.41
N ASP A 55 14.38 -7.83 12.65
CA ASP A 55 15.48 -7.77 13.61
C ASP A 55 15.22 -6.76 14.74
N GLY A 56 13.96 -6.46 15.02
CA GLY A 56 13.58 -5.62 16.15
C GLY A 56 14.01 -6.21 17.49
N THR A 57 14.05 -5.37 18.51
CA THR A 57 14.55 -5.74 19.85
C THR A 57 13.83 -6.93 20.47
N ARG A 58 12.55 -7.12 20.14
CA ARG A 58 11.75 -8.27 20.58
C ARG A 58 11.89 -9.51 19.69
N ALA A 59 12.43 -9.38 18.48
CA ALA A 59 12.48 -10.47 17.50
C ALA A 59 13.24 -11.70 18.02
N ILE A 60 14.29 -11.51 18.82
CA ILE A 60 15.11 -12.59 19.34
C ILE A 60 14.35 -13.53 20.28
N SER A 61 13.33 -13.04 20.98
CA SER A 61 12.53 -13.82 21.92
C SER A 61 11.27 -14.45 21.30
N LEU A 62 11.05 -14.24 19.99
CA LEU A 62 9.87 -14.73 19.29
C LEU A 62 10.15 -16.01 18.50
N SER A 63 9.17 -16.95 18.54
CA SER A 63 9.19 -18.16 17.75
C SER A 63 7.79 -18.40 17.13
N PRO A 64 7.65 -18.36 15.79
CA PRO A 64 8.68 -18.01 14.82
C PRO A 64 9.10 -16.53 14.90
N ARG A 65 10.31 -16.23 14.44
CA ARG A 65 10.77 -14.83 14.32
C ARG A 65 9.98 -14.06 13.27
N PRO A 66 9.83 -12.74 13.42
CA PRO A 66 9.21 -11.91 12.39
C PRO A 66 9.92 -12.05 11.05
N GLY A 67 9.14 -12.24 9.98
CA GLY A 67 9.68 -12.23 8.63
C GLY A 67 10.14 -10.83 8.20
N SER A 68 11.13 -10.79 7.30
CA SER A 68 11.59 -9.54 6.71
C SER A 68 10.52 -8.94 5.80
N LEU A 69 10.13 -7.69 6.07
CA LEU A 69 9.18 -6.91 5.28
C LEU A 69 9.79 -6.45 3.94
N VAL A 70 11.11 -6.40 3.85
CA VAL A 70 11.86 -5.96 2.66
C VAL A 70 12.40 -7.12 1.82
N SER A 71 12.06 -8.36 2.16
CA SER A 71 12.43 -9.53 1.35
C SER A 71 11.70 -9.56 0.01
N ALA A 72 12.29 -10.25 -0.98
CA ALA A 72 11.66 -10.47 -2.27
C ALA A 72 10.28 -11.16 -2.12
N HIS A 73 10.18 -12.14 -1.19
CA HIS A 73 8.92 -12.83 -0.91
C HIS A 73 7.82 -11.89 -0.43
N THR A 74 8.12 -10.98 0.50
CA THR A 74 7.14 -10.01 1.01
C THR A 74 6.85 -8.94 -0.04
N SER A 75 7.87 -8.47 -0.77
CA SER A 75 7.71 -7.44 -1.80
C SER A 75 6.86 -7.90 -3.00
N ALA A 76 6.82 -9.20 -3.27
CA ALA A 76 6.00 -9.79 -4.34
C ALA A 76 4.50 -9.87 -3.99
N LYS A 77 4.13 -9.75 -2.71
CA LYS A 77 2.72 -9.75 -2.29
C LYS A 77 2.03 -8.47 -2.74
N SER A 78 0.77 -8.60 -3.12
CA SER A 78 -0.09 -7.44 -3.39
C SER A 78 -0.36 -6.61 -2.13
N ASP A 79 -0.77 -5.36 -2.31
CA ASP A 79 -1.17 -4.51 -1.18
C ASP A 79 -2.38 -5.08 -0.44
N GLN A 80 -3.32 -5.70 -1.16
CA GLN A 80 -4.48 -6.36 -0.55
C GLN A 80 -4.08 -7.54 0.35
N GLU A 81 -3.10 -8.35 -0.08
CA GLU A 81 -2.58 -9.45 0.74
C GLU A 81 -1.89 -8.94 1.99
N LEU A 82 -1.08 -7.88 1.88
CA LEU A 82 -0.40 -7.29 3.03
C LEU A 82 -1.38 -6.60 3.99
N LEU A 83 -2.37 -5.87 3.48
CA LEU A 83 -3.44 -5.28 4.31
C LEU A 83 -4.22 -6.37 5.05
N LYS A 84 -4.54 -7.49 4.40
CA LYS A 84 -5.21 -8.62 5.04
C LYS A 84 -4.36 -9.21 6.17
N ILE A 85 -3.04 -9.30 5.99
CA ILE A 85 -2.11 -9.76 7.03
C ILE A 85 -2.05 -8.75 8.19
N ILE A 86 -1.98 -7.47 7.91
CA ILE A 86 -2.00 -6.41 8.94
C ILE A 86 -3.33 -6.48 9.71
N ALA A 87 -4.45 -6.51 9.01
CA ALA A 87 -5.77 -6.49 9.62
C ALA A 87 -6.02 -7.71 10.53
N ASN A 88 -5.66 -8.91 10.08
CA ASN A 88 -6.03 -10.16 10.77
C ASN A 88 -4.89 -10.77 11.59
N GLY A 89 -3.67 -10.22 11.49
CA GLY A 89 -2.49 -10.84 12.08
C GLY A 89 -2.09 -12.15 11.38
N LEU A 90 -1.15 -12.86 11.97
CA LEU A 90 -0.72 -14.17 11.51
C LEU A 90 -0.97 -15.22 12.60
N PRO A 91 -1.87 -16.20 12.37
CA PRO A 91 -2.15 -17.26 13.33
C PRO A 91 -0.88 -18.01 13.72
N ARG A 92 -0.78 -18.39 14.99
CA ARG A 92 0.36 -19.11 15.59
C ARG A 92 1.68 -18.33 15.55
N THR A 93 1.62 -17.01 15.45
CA THR A 93 2.75 -16.11 15.58
C THR A 93 2.45 -15.00 16.59
N ALA A 94 3.46 -14.20 16.94
CA ALA A 94 3.30 -13.04 17.81
C ALA A 94 2.70 -11.82 17.11
N MET A 95 2.43 -11.88 15.80
CA MET A 95 1.84 -10.76 15.06
C MET A 95 0.32 -10.67 15.33
N PRO A 96 -0.13 -9.64 16.08
CA PRO A 96 -1.54 -9.50 16.41
C PRO A 96 -2.35 -8.98 15.21
N ALA A 97 -3.68 -9.13 15.30
CA ALA A 97 -4.61 -8.45 14.41
C ALA A 97 -4.69 -6.96 14.74
N TRP A 98 -4.62 -6.12 13.72
CA TRP A 98 -4.75 -4.66 13.88
C TRP A 98 -6.13 -4.12 13.53
N LYS A 99 -7.02 -4.94 12.96
CA LYS A 99 -8.42 -4.58 12.75
C LYS A 99 -9.09 -4.24 14.09
N GLY A 100 -9.68 -3.05 14.17
CA GLY A 100 -10.26 -2.52 15.41
C GLY A 100 -9.27 -1.76 16.32
N HIS A 101 -7.97 -1.83 16.04
CA HIS A 101 -6.93 -1.04 16.71
C HIS A 101 -6.35 0.07 15.81
N LEU A 102 -6.38 -0.16 14.51
CA LEU A 102 -6.04 0.81 13.47
C LEU A 102 -7.23 0.94 12.51
N SER A 103 -7.58 2.15 12.12
CA SER A 103 -8.53 2.40 11.05
C SER A 103 -8.02 1.85 9.71
N GLU A 104 -8.87 1.73 8.70
CA GLU A 104 -8.44 1.30 7.37
C GLU A 104 -7.43 2.26 6.75
N ASP A 105 -7.61 3.57 6.93
CA ASP A 105 -6.67 4.58 6.46
C ASP A 105 -5.30 4.48 7.17
N GLU A 106 -5.30 4.20 8.47
CA GLU A 106 -4.07 3.97 9.23
C GLU A 106 -3.35 2.70 8.79
N GLN A 107 -4.09 1.62 8.48
CA GLN A 107 -3.52 0.39 7.93
C GLN A 107 -2.92 0.64 6.54
N GLN A 108 -3.56 1.43 5.69
CA GLN A 108 -3.02 1.84 4.39
C GLN A 108 -1.79 2.73 4.55
N ALA A 109 -1.82 3.68 5.49
CA ALA A 109 -0.68 4.54 5.76
C ALA A 109 0.55 3.75 6.22
N VAL A 110 0.40 2.82 7.15
CA VAL A 110 1.53 1.98 7.60
C VAL A 110 2.02 1.06 6.49
N LEU A 111 1.14 0.53 5.64
CA LEU A 111 1.55 -0.25 4.47
C LEU A 111 2.36 0.59 3.49
N ALA A 112 1.93 1.82 3.20
CA ALA A 112 2.67 2.74 2.34
C ALA A 112 4.09 3.00 2.88
N TYR A 113 4.24 3.17 4.19
CA TYR A 113 5.54 3.29 4.82
C TYR A 113 6.38 2.01 4.67
N ILE A 114 5.81 0.83 4.93
CA ILE A 114 6.48 -0.47 4.74
C ILE A 114 6.97 -0.62 3.30
N ARG A 115 6.17 -0.26 2.31
CA ARG A 115 6.58 -0.27 0.89
C ARG A 115 7.75 0.69 0.60
N SER A 116 7.82 1.81 1.30
CA SER A 116 8.93 2.75 1.16
C SER A 116 10.26 2.18 1.66
N LEU A 117 10.23 1.32 2.70
CA LEU A 117 11.44 0.68 3.23
C LEU A 117 12.18 -0.16 2.17
N VAL A 118 11.45 -0.82 1.27
CA VAL A 118 12.03 -1.61 0.18
C VAL A 118 12.88 -0.74 -0.75
N LYS A 119 12.44 0.48 -1.06
CA LYS A 119 13.16 1.42 -1.93
C LYS A 119 14.46 1.88 -1.27
N PHE A 120 14.42 2.23 0.00
CA PHE A 120 15.61 2.65 0.75
C PHE A 120 16.65 1.53 0.86
N THR A 121 16.22 0.31 1.15
CA THR A 121 17.12 -0.84 1.24
C THR A 121 17.83 -1.13 -0.09
N ARG A 122 17.15 -1.01 -1.22
CA ARG A 122 17.77 -1.18 -2.54
C ARG A 122 18.79 -0.08 -2.86
N SER A 123 18.54 1.15 -2.44
CA SER A 123 19.43 2.28 -2.66
C SER A 123 20.70 2.20 -1.80
N ALA A 124 20.64 1.52 -0.66
CA ALA A 124 21.79 1.34 0.24
C ALA A 124 22.72 0.20 -0.17
N THR A 125 22.37 -0.62 -1.17
CA THR A 125 23.27 -1.66 -1.69
C THR A 125 24.32 -1.00 -2.58
N PRO A 126 25.63 -1.01 -2.21
CA PRO A 126 26.68 -0.49 -3.07
C PRO A 126 26.73 -1.28 -4.39
N PRO A 127 27.08 -0.64 -5.51
CA PRO A 127 27.26 -1.35 -6.76
C PRO A 127 28.34 -2.43 -6.60
N PRO A 128 28.21 -3.58 -7.31
CA PRO A 128 29.23 -4.61 -7.29
C PRO A 128 30.55 -4.02 -7.76
N PRO A 129 31.70 -4.47 -7.21
CA PRO A 129 33.01 -4.02 -7.66
C PRO A 129 33.13 -4.30 -9.15
N THR A 130 33.49 -3.27 -9.90
CA THR A 130 33.82 -3.40 -11.34
C THR A 130 35.05 -4.25 -11.49
N PRO A 131 35.09 -5.20 -12.47
CA PRO A 131 36.23 -6.07 -12.72
C PRO A 131 37.46 -5.32 -13.19
#